data_be33215af512d4076e0b83c607feea0a
#
_entry.id   be33215af512d4076e0b83c607feea0a
#
_cell.length_a   1.000
_cell.length_b   1.000
_cell.length_c   1.000
_cell.angle_alpha   90.00
_cell.angle_beta   90.00
_cell.angle_gamma   90.00
#
_symmetry.space_group_name_H-M   'P 1'
#
loop_
_entity.id
_entity.type
_entity.pdbx_description
1 polymer ?
#
loop_
_entity_poly.entity_id
_entity_poly.type
_entity_poly.pdbx_seq_one_letter_code
_entity_poly.pdbx_strand_id
1 'polypeptide(L)'
;MRESHSARIVVGMSGGVDSSVAAALLVEQGHDVVGVTLRVWPWQEPEAAPGRFGSCCSPQTADDARQVARRLGIPYYLLNSEREFDRTVIDNFAREYRAGRTPVPCVVCNQEVKFGSLLRRARAWEATAVATGHYARLERDPRTGRYLLLRGRDPRKDQSDFLWPLTQAQLAAAEFPVGALTKEEVRAKARALGLPVADKPESMEICFIPDDDYRGFLRRRIPEAFRPGPIVDRAGRWLGEHRGLAAYTVGQRRGLGVTSERPLYVLALDPERNAVVVGEAEGLESERLVAAETNFIPFDWPGEAIRVAAKIRHSHAPAPAEVRPLAGPQAEPGERRVEVRFDEPQRAVTPGQSVVFYDGEQVIGGGIITRP
;
A
#
# COMPACT_ATOMS: atom_id res chain seq x y z
N MET A 1 21.50 -12.41 -16.42
CA MET A 1 22.45 -11.27 -16.36
C MET A 1 22.01 -10.30 -17.45
N ARG A 2 21.48 -9.10 -17.09
CA ARG A 2 21.30 -8.03 -18.09
C ARG A 2 22.70 -7.56 -18.46
N GLU A 3 23.02 -7.47 -19.75
CA GLU A 3 24.22 -6.79 -20.22
C GLU A 3 24.22 -5.37 -19.67
N SER A 4 25.33 -4.94 -19.08
CA SER A 4 25.50 -3.65 -18.40
C SER A 4 25.55 -2.49 -19.42
N HIS A 5 24.43 -2.23 -20.10
CA HIS A 5 24.26 -0.97 -20.81
C HIS A 5 23.80 0.07 -19.79
N SER A 6 24.53 1.17 -19.67
CA SER A 6 24.13 2.33 -18.88
C SER A 6 22.73 2.78 -19.30
N ALA A 7 21.74 2.58 -18.44
CA ALA A 7 20.37 2.98 -18.71
C ALA A 7 20.02 4.19 -17.83
N ARG A 8 19.22 5.12 -18.34
CA ARG A 8 18.66 6.19 -17.50
C ARG A 8 17.54 5.64 -16.63
N ILE A 9 17.66 5.85 -15.31
CA ILE A 9 16.69 5.38 -14.30
C ILE A 9 16.30 6.55 -13.40
N VAL A 10 14.99 6.76 -13.24
CA VAL A 10 14.46 7.74 -12.30
C VAL A 10 14.23 7.05 -10.95
N VAL A 11 14.81 7.58 -9.88
CA VAL A 11 14.64 7.05 -8.53
C VAL A 11 13.68 7.94 -7.74
N GLY A 12 12.58 7.36 -7.27
CA GLY A 12 11.67 8.00 -6.33
C GLY A 12 12.34 8.11 -4.95
N MET A 13 12.81 9.30 -4.59
CA MET A 13 13.53 9.59 -3.34
C MET A 13 12.58 10.22 -2.32
N SER A 14 12.28 9.49 -1.26
CA SER A 14 11.40 9.95 -0.16
C SER A 14 12.16 10.65 0.98
N GLY A 15 13.48 10.87 0.85
CA GLY A 15 14.32 11.36 1.95
C GLY A 15 14.52 10.34 3.09
N GLY A 16 14.18 9.08 2.87
CA GLY A 16 14.47 7.95 3.76
C GLY A 16 15.69 7.16 3.32
N VAL A 17 16.23 6.31 4.20
CA VAL A 17 17.44 5.52 3.96
C VAL A 17 17.28 4.55 2.78
N ASP A 18 16.11 3.92 2.64
CA ASP A 18 15.87 2.87 1.64
C ASP A 18 15.95 3.41 0.20
N SER A 19 15.25 4.51 -0.09
CA SER A 19 15.30 5.15 -1.40
C SER A 19 16.67 5.76 -1.71
N SER A 20 17.38 6.21 -0.68
CA SER A 20 18.74 6.75 -0.82
C SER A 20 19.74 5.67 -1.18
N VAL A 21 19.66 4.50 -0.53
CA VAL A 21 20.51 3.34 -0.86
C VAL A 21 20.11 2.76 -2.22
N ALA A 22 18.82 2.76 -2.57
CA ALA A 22 18.39 2.35 -3.91
C ALA A 22 19.06 3.20 -5.01
N ALA A 23 19.11 4.53 -4.83
CA ALA A 23 19.82 5.42 -5.74
C ALA A 23 21.33 5.13 -5.79
N ALA A 24 21.97 4.93 -4.64
CA ALA A 24 23.40 4.64 -4.55
C ALA A 24 23.77 3.33 -5.25
N LEU A 25 22.98 2.28 -5.09
CA LEU A 25 23.17 0.98 -5.73
C LEU A 25 23.13 1.10 -7.26
N LEU A 26 22.20 1.88 -7.80
CA LEU A 26 22.09 2.08 -9.24
C LEU A 26 23.25 2.91 -9.81
N VAL A 27 23.74 3.91 -9.05
CA VAL A 27 24.95 4.66 -9.41
C VAL A 27 26.18 3.75 -9.44
N GLU A 28 26.35 2.88 -8.42
CA GLU A 28 27.43 1.89 -8.36
C GLU A 28 27.37 0.87 -9.52
N GLN A 29 26.16 0.57 -10.02
CA GLN A 29 25.95 -0.29 -11.18
C GLN A 29 26.24 0.41 -12.53
N GLY A 30 26.57 1.73 -12.50
CA GLY A 30 26.92 2.50 -13.68
C GLY A 30 25.72 3.05 -14.46
N HIS A 31 24.52 3.10 -13.87
CA HIS A 31 23.36 3.69 -14.50
C HIS A 31 23.39 5.23 -14.48
N ASP A 32 22.72 5.86 -15.45
CA ASP A 32 22.43 7.30 -15.45
C ASP A 32 21.21 7.55 -14.55
N VAL A 33 21.46 7.94 -13.29
CA VAL A 33 20.44 8.03 -12.24
C VAL A 33 19.96 9.47 -12.07
N VAL A 34 18.64 9.65 -12.05
CA VAL A 34 17.97 10.92 -11.76
C VAL A 34 17.11 10.77 -10.50
N GLY A 35 17.40 11.53 -9.45
CA GLY A 35 16.63 11.56 -8.21
C GLY A 35 15.38 12.43 -8.35
N VAL A 36 14.24 11.94 -7.90
CA VAL A 36 12.97 12.67 -7.91
C VAL A 36 12.25 12.53 -6.57
N THR A 37 11.86 13.66 -5.97
CA THR A 37 10.89 13.67 -4.89
C THR A 37 9.55 14.19 -5.42
N LEU A 38 8.47 13.47 -5.12
CA LEU A 38 7.10 13.92 -5.42
C LEU A 38 6.57 14.73 -4.25
N ARG A 39 6.26 15.99 -4.47
CA ARG A 39 5.50 16.78 -3.51
C ARG A 39 4.02 16.44 -3.70
N VAL A 40 3.49 15.62 -2.80
CA VAL A 40 2.13 15.08 -2.88
C VAL A 40 1.15 15.78 -1.93
N TRP A 41 1.66 16.67 -1.07
CA TRP A 41 0.90 17.42 -0.08
C TRP A 41 1.36 18.87 -0.02
N PRO A 42 0.46 19.86 0.18
CA PRO A 42 0.85 21.26 0.39
C PRO A 42 1.74 21.38 1.62
N TRP A 43 2.87 22.05 1.47
CA TRP A 43 3.72 22.41 2.60
C TRP A 43 3.05 23.57 3.34
N GLN A 44 2.36 23.26 4.41
CA GLN A 44 1.86 24.27 5.33
C GLN A 44 2.99 24.73 6.24
N GLU A 45 2.99 26.02 6.60
CA GLU A 45 3.93 26.56 7.58
C GLU A 45 3.81 25.82 8.92
N PRO A 46 4.89 25.76 9.73
CA PRO A 46 5.01 24.83 10.84
C PRO A 46 4.15 25.21 12.05
N GLU A 47 2.87 24.93 12.04
CA GLU A 47 2.09 24.75 13.25
C GLU A 47 2.10 23.29 13.76
N ALA A 48 2.85 22.43 13.13
CA ALA A 48 3.05 21.05 13.60
C ALA A 48 4.00 21.06 14.79
N ALA A 49 3.54 20.54 15.92
CA ALA A 49 4.28 20.42 17.16
C ALA A 49 5.73 19.92 16.94
N PRO A 50 6.74 20.57 17.56
CA PRO A 50 8.13 20.17 17.41
C PRO A 50 8.32 18.73 17.92
N GLY A 51 8.84 17.85 17.09
CA GLY A 51 9.25 16.49 17.47
C GLY A 51 8.61 15.32 16.73
N ARG A 52 7.67 15.49 15.82
CA ARG A 52 7.17 14.40 14.99
C ARG A 52 7.87 14.36 13.63
N PHE A 53 8.82 13.46 13.51
CA PHE A 53 9.45 13.06 12.25
C PHE A 53 8.43 12.23 11.46
N GLY A 54 8.09 12.65 10.21
CA GLY A 54 7.53 11.56 9.52
C GLY A 54 6.66 11.65 8.30
N SER A 55 6.36 12.74 7.66
CA SER A 55 5.79 12.59 6.32
C SER A 55 6.92 12.47 5.28
N CYS A 56 6.82 11.48 4.38
CA CYS A 56 7.79 11.29 3.28
C CYS A 56 7.81 12.45 2.27
N CYS A 57 7.03 13.50 2.48
CA CYS A 57 6.83 14.63 1.57
C CYS A 57 6.92 15.99 2.29
N SER A 58 7.58 16.08 3.44
CA SER A 58 7.85 17.35 4.12
C SER A 58 9.01 18.11 3.45
N PRO A 59 9.15 19.44 3.66
CA PRO A 59 10.32 20.18 3.20
C PRO A 59 11.63 19.55 3.65
N GLN A 60 11.70 19.10 4.91
CA GLN A 60 12.89 18.43 5.46
C GLN A 60 13.24 17.15 4.71
N THR A 61 12.26 16.32 4.37
CA THR A 61 12.53 15.07 3.64
C THR A 61 12.97 15.32 2.19
N ALA A 62 12.48 16.40 1.57
CA ALA A 62 12.95 16.84 0.26
C ALA A 62 14.40 17.37 0.32
N ASP A 63 14.77 18.07 1.40
CA ASP A 63 16.15 18.54 1.60
C ASP A 63 17.09 17.37 1.89
N ASP A 64 16.68 16.38 2.69
CA ASP A 64 17.45 15.15 2.91
C ASP A 64 17.71 14.41 1.58
N ALA A 65 16.69 14.26 0.75
CA ALA A 65 16.82 13.65 -0.57
C ALA A 65 17.79 14.45 -1.48
N ARG A 66 17.70 15.79 -1.46
CA ARG A 66 18.60 16.67 -2.21
C ARG A 66 20.05 16.55 -1.74
N GLN A 67 20.28 16.45 -0.43
CA GLN A 67 21.63 16.26 0.13
C GLN A 67 22.21 14.90 -0.30
N VAL A 68 21.40 13.83 -0.26
CA VAL A 68 21.82 12.52 -0.76
C VAL A 68 22.16 12.59 -2.25
N ALA A 69 21.30 13.21 -3.08
CA ALA A 69 21.55 13.34 -4.51
C ALA A 69 22.86 14.10 -4.81
N ARG A 70 23.15 15.19 -4.07
CA ARG A 70 24.43 15.91 -4.18
C ARG A 70 25.63 15.04 -3.82
N ARG A 71 25.50 14.22 -2.77
CA ARG A 71 26.58 13.31 -2.35
C ARG A 71 26.84 12.21 -3.38
N LEU A 72 25.79 11.73 -4.04
CA LEU A 72 25.88 10.74 -5.11
C LEU A 72 26.27 11.34 -6.48
N GLY A 73 26.34 12.67 -6.61
CA GLY A 73 26.62 13.36 -7.86
C GLY A 73 25.54 13.22 -8.93
N ILE A 74 24.28 13.00 -8.53
CA ILE A 74 23.14 12.81 -9.45
C ILE A 74 22.25 14.06 -9.55
N PRO A 75 21.62 14.33 -10.71
CA PRO A 75 20.56 15.33 -10.85
C PRO A 75 19.39 15.03 -9.92
N TYR A 76 18.77 16.09 -9.39
CA TYR A 76 17.63 15.97 -8.47
C TYR A 76 16.53 16.97 -8.82
N TYR A 77 15.29 16.46 -8.84
CA TYR A 77 14.10 17.29 -9.11
C TYR A 77 13.02 17.07 -8.05
N LEU A 78 12.38 18.17 -7.66
CA LEU A 78 11.18 18.18 -6.86
C LEU A 78 9.98 18.42 -7.78
N LEU A 79 9.11 17.41 -7.93
CA LEU A 79 7.95 17.49 -8.79
C LEU A 79 6.69 17.75 -7.98
N ASN A 80 5.93 18.77 -8.37
CA ASN A 80 4.60 18.99 -7.79
C ASN A 80 3.62 17.97 -8.36
N SER A 81 3.11 17.10 -7.50
CA SER A 81 2.12 16.06 -7.80
C SER A 81 0.88 16.16 -6.88
N GLU A 82 0.70 17.29 -6.19
CA GLU A 82 -0.38 17.49 -5.21
C GLU A 82 -1.77 17.23 -5.80
N ARG A 83 -2.08 17.88 -6.93
CA ARG A 83 -3.40 17.73 -7.59
C ARG A 83 -3.68 16.30 -8.04
N GLU A 84 -2.66 15.63 -8.54
CA GLU A 84 -2.79 14.25 -9.00
C GLU A 84 -2.98 13.30 -7.83
N PHE A 85 -2.18 13.45 -6.78
CA PHE A 85 -2.28 12.67 -5.56
C PHE A 85 -3.62 12.88 -4.86
N ASP A 86 -4.12 14.11 -4.80
CA ASP A 86 -5.43 14.44 -4.24
C ASP A 86 -6.55 13.68 -4.97
N ARG A 87 -6.57 13.74 -6.30
CA ARG A 87 -7.60 13.10 -7.12
C ARG A 87 -7.55 11.56 -7.13
N THR A 88 -6.35 10.99 -7.05
CA THR A 88 -6.20 9.53 -7.16
C THR A 88 -6.19 8.87 -5.78
N VAL A 89 -5.34 9.32 -4.86
CA VAL A 89 -5.11 8.64 -3.58
C VAL A 89 -6.06 9.15 -2.51
N ILE A 90 -6.16 10.49 -2.34
CA ILE A 90 -6.96 11.07 -1.24
C ILE A 90 -8.45 10.94 -1.51
N ASP A 91 -8.90 11.20 -2.75
CA ASP A 91 -10.31 11.01 -3.12
C ASP A 91 -10.71 9.53 -3.05
N ASN A 92 -9.82 8.60 -3.43
CA ASN A 92 -10.07 7.17 -3.23
C ASN A 92 -10.21 6.86 -1.74
N PHE A 93 -9.27 7.32 -0.91
CA PHE A 93 -9.29 7.13 0.54
C PHE A 93 -10.59 7.63 1.16
N ALA A 94 -11.01 8.85 0.83
CA ALA A 94 -12.24 9.45 1.32
C ALA A 94 -13.50 8.70 0.83
N ARG A 95 -13.53 8.30 -0.45
CA ARG A 95 -14.64 7.54 -1.03
C ARG A 95 -14.83 6.19 -0.35
N GLU A 96 -13.74 5.47 -0.09
CA GLU A 96 -13.80 4.17 0.59
C GLU A 96 -14.35 4.30 2.02
N TYR A 97 -13.86 5.28 2.79
CA TYR A 97 -14.40 5.52 4.14
C TYR A 97 -15.86 5.97 4.14
N ARG A 98 -16.28 6.77 3.14
CA ARG A 98 -17.70 7.13 2.95
C ARG A 98 -18.57 5.90 2.71
N ALA A 99 -18.04 4.90 2.02
CA ALA A 99 -18.70 3.63 1.76
C ALA A 99 -18.56 2.60 2.90
N GLY A 100 -18.07 3.01 4.08
CA GLY A 100 -17.87 2.11 5.22
C GLY A 100 -16.74 1.08 5.02
N ARG A 101 -15.79 1.33 4.12
CA ARG A 101 -14.65 0.46 3.85
C ARG A 101 -13.36 1.09 4.36
N THR A 102 -12.35 0.26 4.63
CA THR A 102 -11.05 0.71 5.15
C THR A 102 -9.96 0.51 4.10
N PRO A 103 -9.61 1.53 3.30
CA PRO A 103 -8.68 1.40 2.18
C PRO A 103 -7.21 1.30 2.60
N VAL A 104 -6.37 0.87 1.64
CA VAL A 104 -4.90 0.89 1.74
C VAL A 104 -4.35 1.91 0.73
N PRO A 105 -4.13 3.17 1.12
CA PRO A 105 -3.77 4.23 0.17
C PRO A 105 -2.41 3.99 -0.51
N CYS A 106 -1.48 3.25 0.12
CA CYS A 106 -0.18 2.91 -0.46
C CYS A 106 -0.30 2.08 -1.74
N VAL A 107 -1.30 1.21 -1.84
CA VAL A 107 -1.57 0.39 -3.04
C VAL A 107 -1.91 1.29 -4.23
N VAL A 108 -2.85 2.21 -4.04
CA VAL A 108 -3.25 3.19 -5.07
C VAL A 108 -2.08 4.12 -5.42
N CYS A 109 -1.33 4.59 -4.42
CA CYS A 109 -0.16 5.44 -4.65
C CYS A 109 0.91 4.75 -5.50
N ASN A 110 1.20 3.48 -5.24
CA ASN A 110 2.16 2.72 -6.03
C ASN A 110 1.68 2.57 -7.48
N GLN A 111 0.43 2.14 -7.67
CA GLN A 111 -0.12 1.88 -9.00
C GLN A 111 -0.26 3.15 -9.84
N GLU A 112 -0.88 4.21 -9.29
CA GLU A 112 -1.29 5.38 -10.05
C GLU A 112 -0.24 6.50 -10.06
N VAL A 113 0.47 6.69 -8.94
CA VAL A 113 1.39 7.82 -8.80
C VAL A 113 2.83 7.40 -9.10
N LYS A 114 3.39 6.41 -8.37
CA LYS A 114 4.81 6.05 -8.54
C LYS A 114 5.06 5.30 -9.85
N PHE A 115 4.30 4.24 -10.13
CA PHE A 115 4.45 3.43 -11.34
C PHE A 115 3.44 3.79 -12.44
N GLY A 116 2.58 4.79 -12.19
CA GLY A 116 1.71 5.40 -13.19
C GLY A 116 2.31 6.71 -13.70
N SER A 117 2.04 7.79 -12.99
CA SER A 117 2.36 9.16 -13.39
C SER A 117 3.87 9.45 -13.41
N LEU A 118 4.61 9.05 -12.37
CA LEU A 118 6.07 9.25 -12.36
C LEU A 118 6.73 8.46 -13.50
N LEU A 119 6.27 7.24 -13.80
CA LEU A 119 6.78 6.47 -14.92
C LEU A 119 6.52 7.15 -16.27
N ARG A 120 5.33 7.74 -16.47
CA ARG A 120 5.04 8.52 -17.68
C ARG A 120 5.97 9.71 -17.83
N ARG A 121 6.24 10.44 -16.73
CA ARG A 121 7.19 11.57 -16.72
C ARG A 121 8.65 11.12 -16.94
N ALA A 122 9.03 9.99 -16.35
CA ALA A 122 10.35 9.40 -16.53
C ALA A 122 10.62 9.04 -18.01
N ARG A 123 9.63 8.48 -18.69
CA ARG A 123 9.71 8.19 -20.13
C ARG A 123 9.93 9.44 -20.99
N ALA A 124 9.34 10.58 -20.62
CA ALA A 124 9.59 11.86 -21.29
C ALA A 124 11.06 12.37 -21.09
N TRP A 125 11.76 11.84 -20.12
CA TRP A 125 13.20 12.04 -19.90
C TRP A 125 14.06 10.89 -20.44
N GLU A 126 13.48 10.07 -21.31
CA GLU A 126 14.14 8.90 -21.92
C GLU A 126 14.59 7.85 -20.89
N ALA A 127 14.01 7.87 -19.68
CA ALA A 127 14.30 6.86 -18.69
C ALA A 127 13.58 5.54 -19.00
N THR A 128 14.29 4.44 -18.82
CA THR A 128 13.79 3.08 -19.09
C THR A 128 12.98 2.53 -17.92
N ALA A 129 13.28 3.01 -16.70
CA ALA A 129 12.65 2.51 -15.48
C ALA A 129 12.47 3.59 -14.40
N VAL A 130 11.57 3.31 -13.48
CA VAL A 130 11.42 3.98 -12.19
C VAL A 130 11.87 3.02 -11.10
N ALA A 131 12.82 3.45 -10.28
CA ALA A 131 13.28 2.72 -9.11
C ALA A 131 12.72 3.31 -7.81
N THR A 132 12.55 2.47 -6.82
CA THR A 132 12.10 2.88 -5.48
C THR A 132 12.80 2.06 -4.39
N GLY A 133 12.73 2.54 -3.15
CA GLY A 133 13.24 1.84 -1.98
C GLY A 133 12.31 0.74 -1.44
N HIS A 134 11.45 0.13 -2.24
CA HIS A 134 10.59 -0.97 -1.78
C HIS A 134 11.38 -2.26 -1.60
N TYR A 135 11.07 -2.97 -0.53
CA TYR A 135 11.56 -4.33 -0.28
C TYR A 135 10.67 -5.34 -1.02
N ALA A 136 10.94 -5.50 -2.29
CA ALA A 136 10.36 -6.51 -3.18
C ALA A 136 11.41 -6.88 -4.23
N ARG A 137 11.25 -8.01 -4.92
CA ARG A 137 12.16 -8.46 -5.97
C ARG A 137 11.41 -8.68 -7.27
N LEU A 138 12.09 -8.49 -8.38
CA LEU A 138 11.56 -8.77 -9.72
C LEU A 138 12.45 -9.79 -10.41
N GLU A 139 11.79 -10.76 -11.02
CA GLU A 139 12.42 -11.73 -11.90
C GLU A 139 11.65 -11.79 -13.22
N ARG A 140 12.27 -12.32 -14.25
CA ARG A 140 11.62 -12.58 -15.53
C ARG A 140 11.54 -14.08 -15.75
N ASP A 141 10.34 -14.61 -15.89
CA ASP A 141 10.15 -16.02 -16.22
C ASP A 141 10.70 -16.29 -17.65
N PRO A 142 11.71 -17.14 -17.80
CA PRO A 142 12.32 -17.40 -19.10
C PRO A 142 11.37 -18.13 -20.07
N ARG A 143 10.34 -18.80 -19.57
CA ARG A 143 9.38 -19.56 -20.40
C ARG A 143 8.29 -18.68 -20.96
N THR A 144 7.73 -17.79 -20.13
CA THR A 144 6.61 -16.95 -20.53
C THR A 144 7.02 -15.54 -20.91
N GLY A 145 8.23 -15.13 -20.52
CA GLY A 145 8.72 -13.77 -20.67
C GLY A 145 8.08 -12.75 -19.73
N ARG A 146 7.16 -13.19 -18.85
CA ARG A 146 6.46 -12.31 -17.87
C ARG A 146 7.39 -11.91 -16.74
N TYR A 147 7.15 -10.74 -16.21
CA TYR A 147 7.78 -10.31 -14.97
C TYR A 147 7.03 -10.93 -13.79
N LEU A 148 7.81 -11.46 -12.84
CA LEU A 148 7.34 -12.05 -11.59
C LEU A 148 7.69 -11.09 -10.45
N LEU A 149 6.73 -10.82 -9.58
CA LEU A 149 6.94 -10.07 -8.35
C LEU A 149 7.18 -11.05 -7.21
N LEU A 150 8.25 -10.86 -6.48
CA LEU A 150 8.65 -11.71 -5.36
C LEU A 150 8.72 -10.88 -4.08
N ARG A 151 8.57 -11.55 -2.95
CA ARG A 151 8.80 -10.95 -1.64
C ARG A 151 10.19 -10.37 -1.51
N GLY A 152 10.34 -9.34 -0.70
CA GLY A 152 11.63 -8.86 -0.24
C GLY A 152 12.36 -9.93 0.57
N ARG A 153 13.70 -9.93 0.49
CA ARG A 153 14.55 -10.87 1.25
C ARG A 153 14.38 -10.72 2.77
N ASP A 154 14.14 -9.51 3.26
CA ASP A 154 13.81 -9.27 4.68
C ASP A 154 12.31 -9.45 4.91
N PRO A 155 11.87 -10.55 5.57
CA PRO A 155 10.45 -10.81 5.76
C PRO A 155 9.76 -9.79 6.68
N ARG A 156 10.53 -9.06 7.52
CA ARG A 156 10.01 -8.01 8.40
C ARG A 156 9.77 -6.69 7.66
N LYS A 157 10.34 -6.56 6.46
CA LYS A 157 10.27 -5.36 5.62
C LYS A 157 9.61 -5.60 4.28
N ASP A 158 9.19 -6.83 4.00
CA ASP A 158 8.51 -7.18 2.76
C ASP A 158 7.34 -6.24 2.48
N GLN A 159 7.36 -5.62 1.31
CA GLN A 159 6.37 -4.66 0.83
C GLN A 159 5.72 -5.11 -0.48
N SER A 160 5.91 -6.35 -0.86
CA SER A 160 5.34 -6.93 -2.08
C SER A 160 3.81 -6.85 -2.10
N ASP A 161 3.18 -6.88 -0.91
CA ASP A 161 1.73 -6.76 -0.74
C ASP A 161 1.15 -5.36 -1.05
N PHE A 162 1.99 -4.35 -1.27
CA PHE A 162 1.54 -3.04 -1.77
C PHE A 162 1.75 -2.87 -3.29
N LEU A 163 2.31 -3.89 -3.94
CA LEU A 163 2.70 -3.85 -5.36
C LEU A 163 1.91 -4.83 -6.24
N TRP A 164 1.01 -5.61 -5.66
CA TRP A 164 0.19 -6.60 -6.37
C TRP A 164 -0.60 -6.05 -7.56
N PRO A 165 -1.08 -4.77 -7.58
CA PRO A 165 -1.89 -4.26 -8.70
C PRO A 165 -1.04 -3.82 -9.89
N LEU A 166 0.30 -3.86 -9.81
CA LEU A 166 1.15 -3.46 -10.91
C LEU A 166 0.96 -4.37 -12.11
N THR A 167 0.72 -3.74 -13.27
CA THR A 167 0.61 -4.43 -14.55
C THR A 167 1.96 -4.93 -15.04
N GLN A 168 1.98 -5.86 -15.99
CA GLN A 168 3.21 -6.32 -16.63
C GLN A 168 4.02 -5.18 -17.25
N ALA A 169 3.36 -4.18 -17.83
CA ALA A 169 4.02 -3.00 -18.38
C ALA A 169 4.68 -2.11 -17.32
N GLN A 170 4.07 -2.03 -16.12
CA GLN A 170 4.63 -1.31 -14.99
C GLN A 170 5.79 -2.09 -14.35
N LEU A 171 5.64 -3.41 -14.18
CA LEU A 171 6.70 -4.27 -13.66
C LEU A 171 7.93 -4.30 -14.57
N ALA A 172 7.72 -4.28 -15.90
CA ALA A 172 8.80 -4.21 -16.87
C ALA A 172 9.67 -2.94 -16.73
N ALA A 173 9.09 -1.87 -16.20
CA ALA A 173 9.74 -0.57 -16.02
C ALA A 173 9.92 -0.22 -14.54
N ALA A 174 9.87 -1.19 -13.63
CA ALA A 174 10.09 -1.01 -12.20
C ALA A 174 11.44 -1.61 -11.79
N GLU A 175 12.11 -0.98 -10.82
CA GLU A 175 13.31 -1.49 -10.19
C GLU A 175 13.21 -1.36 -8.66
N PHE A 176 13.60 -2.44 -7.95
CA PHE A 176 13.60 -2.49 -6.48
C PHE A 176 14.99 -2.85 -5.96
N PRO A 177 15.98 -1.93 -6.03
CA PRO A 177 17.38 -2.27 -5.77
C PRO A 177 17.67 -2.82 -4.38
N VAL A 178 16.88 -2.42 -3.36
CA VAL A 178 17.04 -2.88 -1.98
C VAL A 178 16.30 -4.19 -1.67
N GLY A 179 15.53 -4.72 -2.60
CA GLY A 179 14.70 -5.89 -2.37
C GLY A 179 15.45 -7.17 -2.03
N ALA A 180 16.70 -7.28 -2.48
CA ALA A 180 17.61 -8.40 -2.15
C ALA A 180 18.45 -8.17 -0.88
N LEU A 181 18.21 -7.10 -0.13
CA LEU A 181 18.93 -6.74 1.09
C LEU A 181 18.03 -6.79 2.32
N THR A 182 18.64 -7.04 3.48
CA THR A 182 17.98 -6.81 4.78
C THR A 182 18.06 -5.33 5.15
N LYS A 183 17.22 -4.91 6.10
CA LYS A 183 17.26 -3.53 6.61
C LYS A 183 18.59 -3.18 7.25
N GLU A 184 19.20 -4.11 7.94
CA GLU A 184 20.51 -3.95 8.53
C GLU A 184 21.58 -3.71 7.46
N GLU A 185 21.58 -4.48 6.36
CA GLU A 185 22.49 -4.32 5.24
C GLU A 185 22.30 -2.96 4.54
N VAL A 186 21.04 -2.52 4.36
CA VAL A 186 20.73 -1.20 3.82
C VAL A 186 21.29 -0.09 4.70
N ARG A 187 21.11 -0.14 6.02
CA ARG A 187 21.66 0.84 6.96
C ARG A 187 23.19 0.81 6.99
N ALA A 188 23.79 -0.37 6.98
CA ALA A 188 25.26 -0.52 6.92
C ALA A 188 25.82 0.12 5.65
N LYS A 189 25.18 -0.11 4.50
CA LYS A 189 25.59 0.51 3.23
C LYS A 189 25.42 2.03 3.27
N ALA A 190 24.33 2.54 3.80
CA ALA A 190 24.12 3.98 3.95
C ALA A 190 25.22 4.65 4.81
N ARG A 191 25.64 4.01 5.92
CA ARG A 191 26.76 4.48 6.76
C ARG A 191 28.08 4.43 6.03
N ALA A 192 28.39 3.33 5.33
CA ALA A 192 29.63 3.18 4.56
C ALA A 192 29.77 4.26 3.49
N LEU A 193 28.66 4.68 2.87
CA LEU A 193 28.61 5.76 1.88
C LEU A 193 28.53 7.16 2.52
N GLY A 194 28.43 7.25 3.86
CA GLY A 194 28.29 8.51 4.58
C GLY A 194 27.03 9.27 4.22
N LEU A 195 25.91 8.55 3.95
CA LEU A 195 24.64 9.20 3.63
C LEU A 195 24.03 9.82 4.89
N PRO A 196 23.56 11.08 4.84
CA PRO A 196 23.07 11.80 6.02
C PRO A 196 21.81 11.19 6.66
N VAL A 197 21.14 10.30 5.93
CA VAL A 197 19.89 9.63 6.32
C VAL A 197 20.09 8.23 6.91
N ALA A 198 21.34 7.78 7.11
CA ALA A 198 21.66 6.39 7.53
C ALA A 198 20.95 5.97 8.82
N ASP A 199 20.85 6.87 9.80
CA ASP A 199 20.25 6.62 11.11
C ASP A 199 18.85 7.23 11.28
N LYS A 200 18.29 7.78 10.21
CA LYS A 200 16.95 8.38 10.21
C LYS A 200 15.89 7.33 10.59
N PRO A 201 14.94 7.65 11.49
CA PRO A 201 13.79 6.80 11.80
C PRO A 201 12.95 6.52 10.57
N GLU A 202 12.24 5.40 10.59
CA GLU A 202 11.31 5.04 9.53
C GLU A 202 10.00 5.83 9.66
N SER A 203 9.39 6.16 8.51
CA SER A 203 8.03 6.68 8.48
C SER A 203 7.07 5.51 8.69
N MET A 204 6.25 5.55 9.73
CA MET A 204 5.36 4.45 10.14
C MET A 204 3.89 4.68 9.79
N GLU A 205 3.52 5.85 9.24
CA GLU A 205 2.12 6.31 9.17
C GLU A 205 1.70 6.71 7.75
N ILE A 206 0.41 6.98 7.57
CA ILE A 206 -0.14 7.47 6.30
C ILE A 206 0.53 8.81 5.97
N CYS A 207 1.27 8.86 4.88
CA CYS A 207 2.19 9.96 4.55
C CYS A 207 1.52 11.35 4.42
N PHE A 208 0.21 11.42 4.18
CA PHE A 208 -0.56 12.66 4.08
C PHE A 208 -1.38 12.97 5.34
N ILE A 209 -1.18 12.22 6.43
CA ILE A 209 -1.81 12.43 7.75
C ILE A 209 -0.70 12.48 8.81
N PRO A 210 0.02 13.60 8.88
CA PRO A 210 1.26 13.68 9.68
C PRO A 210 1.03 13.63 11.20
N ASP A 211 -0.19 13.91 11.65
CA ASP A 211 -0.61 13.90 13.05
C ASP A 211 -1.24 12.57 13.48
N ASP A 212 -1.31 11.58 12.57
CA ASP A 212 -1.98 10.28 12.76
C ASP A 212 -3.50 10.41 13.10
N ASP A 213 -4.06 11.60 12.95
CA ASP A 213 -5.49 11.85 13.14
C ASP A 213 -6.25 11.69 11.80
N TYR A 214 -6.34 10.45 11.30
CA TYR A 214 -7.11 10.18 10.08
C TYR A 214 -8.59 10.55 10.23
N ARG A 215 -9.14 10.49 11.45
CA ARG A 215 -10.54 10.87 11.73
C ARG A 215 -10.75 12.37 11.58
N GLY A 216 -9.86 13.18 12.13
CA GLY A 216 -9.87 14.64 11.94
C GLY A 216 -9.69 15.03 10.47
N PHE A 217 -8.77 14.36 9.78
CA PHE A 217 -8.57 14.52 8.35
C PHE A 217 -9.86 14.23 7.55
N LEU A 218 -10.47 13.06 7.75
CA LEU A 218 -11.71 12.67 7.08
C LEU A 218 -12.88 13.57 7.44
N ARG A 219 -12.97 14.04 8.69
CA ARG A 219 -14.04 14.96 9.11
C ARG A 219 -13.98 16.29 8.36
N ARG A 220 -12.79 16.78 8.03
CA ARG A 220 -12.62 17.97 7.18
C ARG A 220 -12.95 17.69 5.71
N ARG A 221 -12.65 16.47 5.21
CA ARG A 221 -12.80 16.12 3.78
C ARG A 221 -14.21 15.63 3.42
N ILE A 222 -14.83 14.84 4.30
CA ILE A 222 -16.14 14.18 4.11
C ILE A 222 -16.99 14.30 5.40
N PRO A 223 -17.39 15.52 5.81
CA PRO A 223 -18.11 15.74 7.06
C PRO A 223 -19.43 14.94 7.15
N GLU A 224 -20.06 14.66 6.01
CA GLU A 224 -21.27 13.85 5.91
C GLU A 224 -21.10 12.38 6.37
N ALA A 225 -19.89 11.83 6.31
CA ALA A 225 -19.58 10.48 6.81
C ALA A 225 -19.45 10.41 8.34
N PHE A 226 -19.54 11.57 9.02
CA PHE A 226 -19.53 11.69 10.48
C PHE A 226 -20.91 11.97 11.05
N ARG A 227 -21.97 11.67 10.29
CA ARG A 227 -23.34 11.74 10.82
C ARG A 227 -23.55 10.64 11.87
N PRO A 228 -24.02 10.97 13.08
CA PRO A 228 -24.34 9.99 14.11
C PRO A 228 -25.36 8.96 13.64
N GLY A 229 -25.32 7.78 14.23
CA GLY A 229 -26.25 6.70 13.95
C GLY A 229 -26.16 5.57 14.98
N PRO A 230 -26.98 4.52 14.86
CA PRO A 230 -27.07 3.48 15.87
C PRO A 230 -25.87 2.53 15.85
N ILE A 231 -25.44 2.15 17.06
CA ILE A 231 -24.64 0.95 17.29
C ILE A 231 -25.61 -0.17 17.66
N VAL A 232 -25.59 -1.26 16.89
CA VAL A 232 -26.51 -2.38 17.06
C VAL A 232 -25.77 -3.71 17.23
N ASP A 233 -26.39 -4.69 17.85
CA ASP A 233 -25.90 -6.06 17.81
C ASP A 233 -26.32 -6.79 16.51
N ARG A 234 -25.94 -8.07 16.36
CA ARG A 234 -26.31 -8.91 15.21
C ARG A 234 -27.82 -9.11 15.04
N ALA A 235 -28.59 -9.00 16.12
CA ALA A 235 -30.05 -9.10 16.11
C ALA A 235 -30.72 -7.75 15.77
N GLY A 236 -29.94 -6.69 15.58
CA GLY A 236 -30.45 -5.34 15.33
C GLY A 236 -30.88 -4.59 16.57
N ARG A 237 -30.61 -5.11 17.78
CA ARG A 237 -30.94 -4.40 19.04
C ARG A 237 -30.00 -3.20 19.20
N TRP A 238 -30.57 -2.06 19.56
CA TRP A 238 -29.83 -0.83 19.82
C TRP A 238 -28.98 -0.95 21.08
N LEU A 239 -27.72 -0.58 21.00
CA LEU A 239 -26.75 -0.59 22.11
C LEU A 239 -26.19 0.79 22.43
N GLY A 240 -26.26 1.72 21.50
CA GLY A 240 -25.72 3.07 21.65
C GLY A 240 -25.69 3.84 20.35
N GLU A 241 -24.97 4.96 20.35
CA GLU A 241 -24.83 5.83 19.19
C GLU A 241 -23.36 6.00 18.80
N HIS A 242 -23.05 5.94 17.50
CA HIS A 242 -21.72 6.18 16.97
C HIS A 242 -21.56 7.61 16.43
N ARG A 243 -20.29 8.05 16.28
CA ARG A 243 -19.92 9.41 15.84
C ARG A 243 -19.63 9.51 14.34
N GLY A 244 -20.29 8.69 13.52
CA GLY A 244 -20.09 8.55 12.09
C GLY A 244 -19.32 7.29 11.71
N LEU A 245 -19.74 6.62 10.61
CA LEU A 245 -19.17 5.33 10.16
C LEU A 245 -17.67 5.43 9.88
N ALA A 246 -17.20 6.55 9.33
CA ALA A 246 -15.79 6.75 8.99
C ALA A 246 -14.83 6.76 10.20
N ALA A 247 -15.38 6.80 11.44
CA ALA A 247 -14.56 6.70 12.65
C ALA A 247 -14.34 5.26 13.12
N TYR A 248 -14.90 4.26 12.42
CA TYR A 248 -14.88 2.86 12.83
C TYR A 248 -14.27 1.97 11.73
N THR A 249 -13.70 0.86 12.17
CA THR A 249 -13.10 -0.17 11.30
C THR A 249 -13.47 -1.55 11.83
N VAL A 250 -13.71 -2.52 10.95
CA VAL A 250 -13.97 -3.92 11.33
C VAL A 250 -12.82 -4.45 12.19
N GLY A 251 -13.15 -5.12 13.30
CA GLY A 251 -12.21 -5.60 14.29
C GLY A 251 -11.86 -4.60 15.39
N GLN A 252 -12.32 -3.34 15.31
CA GLN A 252 -12.09 -2.34 16.35
C GLN A 252 -12.80 -2.73 17.64
N ARG A 253 -12.04 -2.71 18.77
CA ARG A 253 -12.55 -2.99 20.13
C ARG A 253 -12.72 -1.72 20.96
N ARG A 254 -11.79 -0.77 20.83
CA ARG A 254 -11.74 0.43 21.68
C ARG A 254 -12.54 1.58 21.08
N GLY A 255 -13.08 2.45 21.93
CA GLY A 255 -13.76 3.68 21.50
C GLY A 255 -15.15 3.46 20.90
N LEU A 256 -15.80 2.35 21.22
CA LEU A 256 -17.19 2.07 20.78
C LEU A 256 -18.22 2.93 21.53
N GLY A 257 -17.94 3.29 22.80
CA GLY A 257 -18.88 4.08 23.62
C GLY A 257 -20.09 3.29 24.12
N VAL A 258 -20.03 1.97 24.06
CA VAL A 258 -21.08 1.07 24.58
C VAL A 258 -20.55 0.29 25.78
N THR A 259 -21.43 0.07 26.76
CA THR A 259 -21.12 -0.76 27.94
C THR A 259 -21.62 -2.17 27.70
N SER A 260 -20.78 -3.16 27.99
CA SER A 260 -21.11 -4.58 27.86
C SER A 260 -20.32 -5.40 28.89
N GLU A 261 -20.88 -6.50 29.33
CA GLU A 261 -20.20 -7.46 30.22
C GLU A 261 -19.04 -8.18 29.52
N ARG A 262 -19.12 -8.36 28.20
CA ARG A 262 -18.11 -8.99 27.37
C ARG A 262 -17.52 -7.99 26.38
N PRO A 263 -16.25 -8.17 25.97
CA PRO A 263 -15.64 -7.32 24.96
C PRO A 263 -16.41 -7.37 23.63
N LEU A 264 -16.83 -6.21 23.14
CA LEU A 264 -17.46 -6.06 21.84
C LEU A 264 -16.45 -5.56 20.80
N TYR A 265 -16.66 -6.00 19.56
CA TYR A 265 -15.89 -5.64 18.39
C TYR A 265 -16.80 -5.15 17.27
N VAL A 266 -16.33 -4.25 16.45
CA VAL A 266 -17.02 -3.90 15.19
C VAL A 266 -16.97 -5.12 14.26
N LEU A 267 -18.13 -5.67 13.95
CA LEU A 267 -18.28 -6.82 13.04
C LEU A 267 -18.53 -6.36 11.60
N ALA A 268 -19.31 -5.30 11.43
CA ALA A 268 -19.62 -4.73 10.12
C ALA A 268 -19.96 -3.24 10.25
N LEU A 269 -19.76 -2.53 9.14
CA LEU A 269 -20.29 -1.18 8.93
C LEU A 269 -21.40 -1.28 7.88
N ASP A 270 -22.56 -0.74 8.18
CA ASP A 270 -23.75 -0.72 7.29
C ASP A 270 -24.02 0.72 6.83
N PRO A 271 -23.51 1.12 5.65
CA PRO A 271 -23.70 2.47 5.14
C PRO A 271 -25.16 2.80 4.80
N GLU A 272 -25.96 1.80 4.38
CA GLU A 272 -27.35 2.00 3.99
C GLU A 272 -28.21 2.39 5.20
N ARG A 273 -27.97 1.73 6.34
CA ARG A 273 -28.67 2.02 7.60
C ARG A 273 -27.95 3.04 8.46
N ASN A 274 -26.77 3.49 8.04
CA ASN A 274 -25.84 4.29 8.85
C ASN A 274 -25.61 3.66 10.22
N ALA A 275 -25.32 2.35 10.28
CA ALA A 275 -25.21 1.60 11.52
C ALA A 275 -23.84 0.92 11.67
N VAL A 276 -23.36 0.86 12.93
CA VAL A 276 -22.21 0.05 13.33
C VAL A 276 -22.74 -1.23 13.98
N VAL A 277 -22.44 -2.38 13.37
CA VAL A 277 -22.81 -3.69 13.92
C VAL A 277 -21.67 -4.18 14.80
N VAL A 278 -21.98 -4.52 16.05
CA VAL A 278 -21.00 -5.02 17.02
C VAL A 278 -21.39 -6.40 17.54
N GLY A 279 -20.40 -7.13 18.05
CA GLY A 279 -20.57 -8.44 18.66
C GLY A 279 -19.30 -8.96 19.30
N GLU A 280 -19.35 -10.19 19.81
CA GLU A 280 -18.22 -10.88 20.43
C GLU A 280 -17.15 -11.29 19.39
N ALA A 281 -15.98 -11.72 19.85
CA ALA A 281 -14.78 -11.99 19.01
C ALA A 281 -15.02 -13.07 17.94
N GLU A 282 -15.83 -14.07 18.25
CA GLU A 282 -16.19 -15.17 17.35
C GLU A 282 -16.92 -14.67 16.10
N GLY A 283 -17.57 -13.52 16.22
CA GLY A 283 -18.24 -12.86 15.11
C GLY A 283 -17.31 -12.27 14.06
N LEU A 284 -16.03 -12.18 14.34
CA LEU A 284 -15.02 -11.68 13.42
C LEU A 284 -14.47 -12.77 12.49
N GLU A 285 -14.71 -14.04 12.80
CA GLU A 285 -14.19 -15.17 12.03
C GLU A 285 -14.94 -15.32 10.70
N SER A 286 -14.19 -15.49 9.60
CA SER A 286 -14.75 -15.78 8.29
C SER A 286 -13.86 -16.79 7.54
N GLU A 287 -14.50 -17.82 6.97
CA GLU A 287 -13.84 -18.79 6.11
C GLU A 287 -13.74 -18.34 4.65
N ARG A 288 -14.43 -17.26 4.29
CA ARG A 288 -14.54 -16.81 2.90
C ARG A 288 -14.42 -15.29 2.82
N LEU A 289 -14.04 -14.83 1.64
CA LEU A 289 -14.20 -13.45 1.24
C LEU A 289 -14.40 -13.35 -0.27
N VAL A 290 -14.94 -12.23 -0.72
CA VAL A 290 -14.98 -11.87 -2.13
C VAL A 290 -14.08 -10.66 -2.35
N ALA A 291 -13.20 -10.75 -3.34
CA ALA A 291 -12.37 -9.65 -3.78
C ALA A 291 -12.74 -9.21 -5.21
N ALA A 292 -12.66 -7.92 -5.44
CA ALA A 292 -12.83 -7.28 -6.75
C ALA A 292 -11.55 -6.54 -7.17
N GLU A 293 -11.58 -5.92 -8.35
CA GLU A 293 -10.43 -5.20 -8.92
C GLU A 293 -9.17 -6.07 -8.94
N THR A 294 -9.34 -7.37 -9.22
CA THR A 294 -8.26 -8.34 -9.11
C THR A 294 -7.25 -8.21 -10.23
N ASN A 295 -5.97 -8.37 -9.87
CA ASN A 295 -4.87 -8.46 -10.81
C ASN A 295 -4.06 -9.75 -10.53
N PHE A 296 -3.67 -10.45 -11.59
CA PHE A 296 -2.77 -11.61 -11.52
C PHE A 296 -1.48 -11.29 -12.28
N ILE A 297 -0.33 -11.67 -11.70
CA ILE A 297 1.00 -11.30 -12.21
C ILE A 297 1.55 -12.36 -13.18
N PRO A 298 1.61 -13.67 -12.83
CA PRO A 298 2.20 -14.70 -13.69
C PRO A 298 1.32 -15.10 -14.89
N PHE A 299 0.04 -14.75 -14.86
CA PHE A 299 -0.94 -15.01 -15.93
C PHE A 299 -2.01 -13.91 -15.92
N ASP A 300 -2.86 -13.86 -16.95
CA ASP A 300 -3.88 -12.78 -17.06
C ASP A 300 -5.11 -13.05 -16.19
N TRP A 301 -5.58 -14.30 -16.20
CA TRP A 301 -6.74 -14.71 -15.41
C TRP A 301 -6.68 -16.22 -15.14
N PRO A 302 -6.98 -16.69 -13.94
CA PRO A 302 -7.03 -18.13 -13.68
C PRO A 302 -8.25 -18.74 -14.39
N GLY A 303 -8.04 -19.82 -15.14
CA GLY A 303 -9.12 -20.55 -15.81
C GLY A 303 -9.96 -21.40 -14.87
N GLU A 304 -9.39 -21.77 -13.73
CA GLU A 304 -9.96 -22.63 -12.70
C GLU A 304 -9.53 -22.16 -11.30
N ALA A 305 -10.00 -22.83 -10.27
CA ALA A 305 -9.59 -22.55 -8.90
C ALA A 305 -8.11 -22.87 -8.69
N ILE A 306 -7.41 -22.01 -7.96
CA ILE A 306 -5.98 -22.15 -7.65
C ILE A 306 -5.74 -22.16 -6.14
N ARG A 307 -4.75 -22.95 -5.71
CA ARG A 307 -4.27 -23.00 -4.32
C ARG A 307 -3.21 -21.92 -4.12
N VAL A 308 -3.35 -21.17 -3.03
CA VAL A 308 -2.46 -20.05 -2.68
C VAL A 308 -2.31 -19.93 -1.16
N ALA A 309 -1.37 -19.09 -0.72
CA ALA A 309 -1.40 -18.50 0.61
C ALA A 309 -1.94 -17.07 0.51
N ALA A 310 -3.08 -16.78 1.14
CA ALA A 310 -3.74 -15.46 1.03
C ALA A 310 -3.51 -14.60 2.28
N LYS A 311 -3.05 -13.36 2.07
CA LYS A 311 -2.73 -12.37 3.10
C LYS A 311 -3.76 -11.24 3.05
N ILE A 312 -4.54 -11.05 4.11
CA ILE A 312 -5.69 -10.11 4.15
C ILE A 312 -5.36 -8.72 4.70
N ARG A 313 -4.14 -8.46 5.14
CA ARG A 313 -3.62 -7.16 5.59
C ARG A 313 -2.11 -7.23 5.81
N HIS A 314 -1.43 -6.09 5.80
CA HIS A 314 0.04 -6.02 5.85
C HIS A 314 0.66 -6.78 7.02
N SER A 315 0.14 -6.63 8.23
CA SER A 315 0.68 -7.27 9.43
C SER A 315 0.23 -8.73 9.65
N HIS A 316 -0.54 -9.31 8.71
CA HIS A 316 -1.08 -10.67 8.83
C HIS A 316 -0.15 -11.68 8.15
N ALA A 317 -0.03 -12.86 8.74
CA ALA A 317 0.62 -13.99 8.07
C ALA A 317 -0.29 -14.51 6.94
N PRO A 318 0.24 -14.87 5.77
CA PRO A 318 -0.55 -15.52 4.73
C PRO A 318 -1.11 -16.88 5.22
N ALA A 319 -2.37 -17.14 4.96
CA ALA A 319 -3.06 -18.38 5.32
C ALA A 319 -3.40 -19.22 4.08
N PRO A 320 -3.34 -20.58 4.14
CA PRO A 320 -3.72 -21.45 3.05
C PRO A 320 -5.16 -21.19 2.61
N ALA A 321 -5.37 -21.07 1.30
CA ALA A 321 -6.66 -20.77 0.71
C ALA A 321 -6.79 -21.28 -0.73
N GLU A 322 -8.02 -21.39 -1.19
CA GLU A 322 -8.40 -21.57 -2.58
C GLU A 322 -8.97 -20.27 -3.13
N VAL A 323 -8.47 -19.82 -4.28
CA VAL A 323 -8.99 -18.68 -5.03
C VAL A 323 -9.77 -19.19 -6.22
N ARG A 324 -11.05 -18.85 -6.29
CA ARG A 324 -11.96 -19.26 -7.37
C ARG A 324 -12.46 -18.06 -8.15
N PRO A 325 -12.28 -18.01 -9.48
CA PRO A 325 -12.88 -16.97 -10.32
C PRO A 325 -14.40 -17.00 -10.22
N LEU A 326 -15.03 -15.82 -10.05
CA LEU A 326 -16.49 -15.65 -10.08
C LEU A 326 -16.99 -15.13 -11.43
N ALA A 327 -16.06 -14.69 -12.29
CA ALA A 327 -16.35 -14.24 -13.65
C ALA A 327 -15.57 -15.09 -14.64
N GLY A 328 -16.11 -15.20 -15.86
CA GLY A 328 -15.45 -15.97 -16.93
C GLY A 328 -14.12 -15.33 -17.39
N PRO A 329 -13.34 -16.05 -18.21
CA PRO A 329 -12.02 -15.60 -18.66
C PRO A 329 -12.06 -14.32 -19.53
N GLN A 330 -13.21 -13.95 -20.08
CA GLN A 330 -13.43 -12.77 -20.90
C GLN A 330 -13.98 -11.56 -20.11
N ALA A 331 -14.08 -11.68 -18.77
CA ALA A 331 -14.54 -10.57 -17.93
C ALA A 331 -13.61 -9.36 -18.06
N GLU A 332 -14.21 -8.20 -18.23
CA GLU A 332 -13.50 -6.93 -18.24
C GLU A 332 -12.81 -6.71 -16.88
N PRO A 333 -11.71 -5.95 -16.82
CA PRO A 333 -10.95 -5.73 -15.59
C PRO A 333 -11.81 -5.30 -14.39
N GLY A 334 -12.83 -4.46 -14.59
CA GLY A 334 -13.77 -4.02 -13.54
C GLY A 334 -14.76 -5.10 -13.06
N GLU A 335 -14.94 -6.17 -13.82
CA GLU A 335 -15.84 -7.28 -13.51
C GLU A 335 -15.10 -8.46 -12.87
N ARG A 336 -13.78 -8.46 -12.90
CA ARG A 336 -12.94 -9.53 -12.37
C ARG A 336 -13.07 -9.63 -10.86
N ARG A 337 -13.75 -10.67 -10.42
CA ARG A 337 -13.98 -10.99 -9.02
C ARG A 337 -13.58 -12.40 -8.72
N VAL A 338 -13.09 -12.62 -7.51
CA VAL A 338 -12.75 -13.95 -7.01
C VAL A 338 -13.39 -14.19 -5.66
N GLU A 339 -13.79 -15.43 -5.40
CA GLU A 339 -14.02 -15.93 -4.05
C GLU A 339 -12.70 -16.51 -3.52
N VAL A 340 -12.36 -16.17 -2.30
CA VAL A 340 -11.25 -16.77 -1.56
C VAL A 340 -11.83 -17.59 -0.42
N ARG A 341 -11.53 -18.88 -0.39
CA ARG A 341 -11.93 -19.78 0.69
C ARG A 341 -10.69 -20.22 1.46
N PHE A 342 -10.64 -19.87 2.73
CA PHE A 342 -9.57 -20.28 3.63
C PHE A 342 -9.78 -21.70 4.17
N ASP A 343 -8.68 -22.41 4.42
CA ASP A 343 -8.73 -23.72 5.08
C ASP A 343 -9.11 -23.60 6.56
N GLU A 344 -8.75 -22.46 7.19
CA GLU A 344 -9.12 -22.09 8.56
C GLU A 344 -9.71 -20.68 8.58
N PRO A 345 -10.70 -20.39 9.45
CA PRO A 345 -11.31 -19.06 9.54
C PRO A 345 -10.28 -17.96 9.78
N GLN A 346 -10.44 -16.84 9.11
CA GLN A 346 -9.60 -15.66 9.25
C GLN A 346 -10.31 -14.56 10.00
N ARG A 347 -9.60 -13.95 10.96
CA ARG A 347 -10.17 -12.95 11.83
C ARG A 347 -10.16 -11.57 11.20
N ALA A 348 -11.29 -10.86 11.31
CA ALA A 348 -11.47 -9.46 10.91
C ALA A 348 -11.14 -9.21 9.43
N VAL A 349 -11.72 -10.01 8.56
CA VAL A 349 -11.74 -9.76 7.11
C VAL A 349 -12.43 -8.40 6.88
N THR A 350 -11.68 -7.42 6.37
CA THR A 350 -12.11 -6.02 6.37
C THR A 350 -12.31 -5.53 4.94
N PRO A 351 -13.54 -5.12 4.55
CA PRO A 351 -13.80 -4.51 3.25
C PRO A 351 -12.94 -3.26 3.02
N GLY A 352 -12.40 -3.13 1.80
CA GLY A 352 -11.47 -2.07 1.40
C GLY A 352 -9.99 -2.41 1.60
N GLN A 353 -9.64 -3.42 2.41
CA GLN A 353 -8.29 -3.94 2.50
C GLN A 353 -7.94 -4.77 1.26
N SER A 354 -6.64 -4.90 0.99
CA SER A 354 -6.17 -5.84 -0.03
C SER A 354 -6.14 -7.26 0.52
N VAL A 355 -6.54 -8.23 -0.32
CA VAL A 355 -6.10 -9.61 -0.19
C VAL A 355 -5.02 -9.88 -1.24
N VAL A 356 -3.88 -10.44 -0.82
CA VAL A 356 -2.75 -10.71 -1.70
C VAL A 356 -2.43 -12.20 -1.70
N PHE A 357 -2.27 -12.77 -2.87
CA PHE A 357 -2.09 -14.20 -3.11
C PHE A 357 -0.62 -14.51 -3.34
N TYR A 358 -0.12 -15.53 -2.66
CA TYR A 358 1.28 -15.97 -2.73
C TYR A 358 1.36 -17.47 -3.07
N ASP A 359 2.40 -17.81 -3.82
CA ASP A 359 2.94 -19.18 -3.92
C ASP A 359 4.41 -19.10 -3.51
N GLY A 360 4.72 -19.60 -2.32
CA GLY A 360 6.03 -19.41 -1.70
C GLY A 360 6.42 -17.94 -1.57
N GLU A 361 7.48 -17.53 -2.26
CA GLU A 361 7.95 -16.15 -2.31
C GLU A 361 7.29 -15.32 -3.42
N GLN A 362 6.62 -15.97 -4.36
CA GLN A 362 6.03 -15.29 -5.51
C GLN A 362 4.67 -14.69 -5.18
N VAL A 363 4.45 -13.43 -5.57
CA VAL A 363 3.13 -12.80 -5.60
C VAL A 363 2.38 -13.29 -6.84
N ILE A 364 1.32 -14.04 -6.63
CA ILE A 364 0.44 -14.51 -7.71
C ILE A 364 -0.50 -13.40 -8.16
N GLY A 365 -0.93 -12.56 -7.23
CA GLY A 365 -1.83 -11.44 -7.49
C GLY A 365 -2.51 -10.95 -6.23
N GLY A 366 -3.64 -10.27 -6.41
CA GLY A 366 -4.43 -9.76 -5.30
C GLY A 366 -5.73 -9.13 -5.76
N GLY A 367 -6.46 -8.55 -4.81
CA GLY A 367 -7.70 -7.82 -5.05
C GLY A 367 -8.11 -6.99 -3.84
N ILE A 368 -9.14 -6.18 -4.00
CA ILE A 368 -9.74 -5.41 -2.92
C ILE A 368 -10.90 -6.20 -2.33
N ILE A 369 -10.87 -6.45 -1.02
CA ILE A 369 -11.93 -7.16 -0.29
C ILE A 369 -13.21 -6.33 -0.36
N THR A 370 -14.30 -6.92 -0.86
CA THR A 370 -15.62 -6.25 -0.96
C THR A 370 -16.58 -6.72 0.14
N ARG A 371 -16.47 -7.98 0.54
CA ARG A 371 -17.25 -8.57 1.63
C ARG A 371 -16.49 -9.76 2.24
N PRO A 372 -16.69 -10.04 3.54
CA PRO A 372 -16.24 -11.27 4.20
C PRO A 372 -17.07 -12.46 3.77
#